data_1ea66b9d13afa2edc94e55c667ca37c6
#
_entry.id   1ea66b9d13afa2edc94e55c667ca37c6
#
_cell.length_a   1.000
_cell.length_b   1.000
_cell.length_c   1.000
_cell.angle_alpha   90.00
_cell.angle_beta   90.00
_cell.angle_gamma   90.00
#
_symmetry.space_group_name_H-M   'P 1'
#
loop_
_entity.id
_entity.type
_entity.pdbx_description
1 polymer ?
#
loop_
_entity_poly.entity_id
_entity_poly.type
_entity_poly.pdbx_seq_one_letter_code
_entity_poly.pdbx_strand_id
1 'polypeptide(L)'
;MKNFALCIIVFVLLSCKQKNSVNQPAIDEQIITQYIADNKLDAKATGTGLYYVITNAGIGSQPNINSNVTVKYKGYLSNGSVFDQSTNNGISFSLASVIKGWQQGIPLFKKGGKGILLIPSELGYGNVSQGAIPENSVLIFDIELIDVK
;
A
#
# COMPACT_ATOMS: atom_id res chain seq x y z
N MET A 1 26.09 36.33 -64.35
CA MET A 1 26.07 34.96 -63.88
C MET A 1 26.12 35.02 -62.40
N LYS A 2 24.97 34.84 -61.74
CA LYS A 2 24.86 34.88 -60.25
C LYS A 2 24.52 33.50 -59.76
N ASN A 3 25.46 32.87 -59.06
CA ASN A 3 25.28 31.56 -58.46
C ASN A 3 24.48 31.74 -57.17
N PHE A 4 23.33 31.13 -57.12
CA PHE A 4 22.47 31.04 -55.93
C PHE A 4 22.81 29.73 -55.21
N ALA A 5 23.57 29.83 -54.13
CA ALA A 5 23.82 28.67 -53.26
C ALA A 5 22.63 28.42 -52.37
N LEU A 6 21.92 27.31 -52.60
CA LEU A 6 20.81 26.81 -51.81
C LEU A 6 21.33 26.11 -50.55
N CYS A 7 21.31 26.78 -49.39
CA CYS A 7 21.61 26.16 -48.09
C CYS A 7 20.40 25.35 -47.66
N ILE A 8 20.51 24.01 -47.73
CA ILE A 8 19.54 23.07 -47.16
C ILE A 8 19.86 22.95 -45.68
N ILE A 9 19.04 23.58 -44.83
CA ILE A 9 19.08 23.40 -43.39
C ILE A 9 18.36 22.08 -43.07
N VAL A 10 19.13 21.03 -42.77
CA VAL A 10 18.58 19.77 -42.26
C VAL A 10 18.21 19.96 -40.79
N PHE A 11 16.92 20.07 -40.53
CA PHE A 11 16.36 20.09 -39.17
C PHE A 11 16.37 18.66 -38.64
N VAL A 12 17.40 18.30 -37.88
CA VAL A 12 17.42 17.02 -37.12
C VAL A 12 16.47 17.18 -35.95
N LEU A 13 15.26 16.66 -36.11
CA LEU A 13 14.33 16.48 -34.97
C LEU A 13 14.89 15.42 -34.04
N LEU A 14 15.58 15.85 -32.99
CA LEU A 14 15.85 14.98 -31.82
C LEU A 14 14.49 14.67 -31.16
N SER A 15 13.87 13.56 -31.55
CA SER A 15 12.75 12.98 -30.83
C SER A 15 13.29 12.42 -29.52
N CYS A 16 13.29 13.22 -28.46
CA CYS A 16 13.42 12.73 -27.10
C CYS A 16 12.24 11.79 -26.83
N LYS A 17 12.48 10.48 -26.87
CA LYS A 17 11.57 9.50 -26.26
C LYS A 17 11.50 9.79 -24.78
N GLN A 18 10.49 10.55 -24.38
CA GLN A 18 10.11 10.70 -22.98
C GLN A 18 9.71 9.30 -22.50
N LYS A 19 10.57 8.66 -21.70
CA LYS A 19 10.19 7.50 -20.92
C LYS A 19 9.08 7.98 -19.99
N ASN A 20 7.83 7.63 -20.29
CA ASN A 20 6.73 7.77 -19.34
C ASN A 20 7.07 6.84 -18.16
N SER A 21 7.75 7.38 -17.16
CA SER A 21 7.92 6.68 -15.89
C SER A 21 6.52 6.58 -15.28
N VAL A 22 6.04 5.36 -15.14
CA VAL A 22 4.77 5.09 -14.46
C VAL A 22 4.89 5.62 -13.03
N ASN A 23 4.05 6.57 -12.66
CA ASN A 23 4.01 7.11 -11.30
C ASN A 23 3.17 6.15 -10.42
N GLN A 24 3.79 5.07 -9.96
CA GLN A 24 3.10 4.04 -9.18
C GLN A 24 2.44 4.58 -7.91
N PRO A 25 3.08 5.48 -7.11
CA PRO A 25 2.40 6.09 -5.96
C PRO A 25 1.08 6.80 -6.30
N ALA A 26 1.00 7.47 -7.44
CA ALA A 26 -0.24 8.15 -7.86
C ALA A 26 -1.33 7.13 -8.27
N ILE A 27 -0.93 6.00 -8.87
CA ILE A 27 -1.86 4.92 -9.23
C ILE A 27 -2.39 4.26 -7.94
N ASP A 28 -1.52 3.95 -6.99
CA ASP A 28 -1.90 3.36 -5.70
C ASP A 28 -2.86 4.28 -4.93
N GLU A 29 -2.56 5.57 -4.90
CA GLU A 29 -3.42 6.59 -4.27
C GLU A 29 -4.81 6.62 -4.93
N GLN A 30 -4.89 6.55 -6.26
CA GLN A 30 -6.15 6.51 -6.98
C GLN A 30 -6.94 5.23 -6.64
N ILE A 31 -6.29 4.06 -6.59
CA ILE A 31 -6.93 2.79 -6.24
C ILE A 31 -7.46 2.84 -4.81
N ILE A 32 -6.66 3.33 -3.86
CA ILE A 32 -7.04 3.42 -2.45
C ILE A 32 -8.21 4.37 -2.26
N THR A 33 -8.15 5.57 -2.82
CA THR A 33 -9.22 6.57 -2.67
C THR A 33 -10.51 6.14 -3.33
N GLN A 34 -10.43 5.47 -4.49
CA GLN A 34 -11.59 4.86 -5.13
C GLN A 34 -12.21 3.77 -4.26
N TYR A 35 -11.38 2.87 -3.71
CA TYR A 35 -11.85 1.81 -2.80
C TYR A 35 -12.54 2.38 -1.55
N ILE A 36 -11.96 3.44 -0.96
CA ILE A 36 -12.55 4.15 0.20
C ILE A 36 -13.93 4.69 -0.16
N ALA A 37 -14.07 5.33 -1.32
CA ALA A 37 -15.33 5.91 -1.78
C ALA A 37 -16.39 4.83 -2.06
N ASP A 38 -16.03 3.77 -2.79
CA ASP A 38 -16.94 2.68 -3.17
C ASP A 38 -17.48 1.92 -1.94
N ASN A 39 -16.64 1.77 -0.92
CA ASN A 39 -16.99 1.07 0.32
C ASN A 39 -17.45 2.02 1.44
N LYS A 40 -17.54 3.33 1.19
CA LYS A 40 -17.98 4.38 2.14
C LYS A 40 -17.22 4.32 3.47
N LEU A 41 -15.90 4.14 3.38
CA LEU A 41 -15.03 4.00 4.55
C LEU A 41 -14.68 5.38 5.14
N ASP A 42 -14.74 5.51 6.48
CA ASP A 42 -14.19 6.68 7.20
C ASP A 42 -12.69 6.47 7.42
N ALA A 43 -11.93 6.53 6.32
CA ALA A 43 -10.50 6.28 6.32
C ALA A 43 -9.70 7.56 6.57
N LYS A 44 -8.58 7.41 7.29
CA LYS A 44 -7.62 8.48 7.59
C LYS A 44 -6.28 8.19 6.92
N ALA A 45 -5.70 9.21 6.29
CA ALA A 45 -4.36 9.14 5.73
C ALA A 45 -3.29 9.33 6.82
N THR A 46 -2.20 8.57 6.74
CA THR A 46 -1.04 8.75 7.62
C THR A 46 -0.04 9.78 7.10
N GLY A 47 -0.13 10.15 5.82
CA GLY A 47 0.84 11.00 5.12
C GLY A 47 1.97 10.23 4.43
N THR A 48 2.01 8.90 4.54
CA THR A 48 2.99 8.02 3.87
C THR A 48 2.39 7.21 2.72
N GLY A 49 1.16 7.52 2.30
CA GLY A 49 0.37 6.75 1.35
C GLY A 49 -0.44 5.61 2.01
N LEU A 50 -0.18 5.29 3.27
CA LEU A 50 -0.98 4.36 4.06
C LEU A 50 -2.27 5.04 4.52
N TYR A 51 -3.40 4.34 4.38
CA TYR A 51 -4.69 4.71 4.95
C TYR A 51 -5.16 3.66 5.95
N TYR A 52 -5.96 4.10 6.92
CA TYR A 52 -6.51 3.21 7.94
C TYR A 52 -7.91 3.61 8.37
N VAL A 53 -8.67 2.62 8.79
CA VAL A 53 -9.98 2.77 9.45
C VAL A 53 -9.91 2.10 10.80
N ILE A 54 -10.34 2.76 11.86
CA ILE A 54 -10.49 2.16 13.18
C ILE A 54 -11.98 1.96 13.44
N THR A 55 -12.45 0.71 13.42
CA THR A 55 -13.83 0.35 13.75
C THR A 55 -14.01 0.09 15.24
N ASN A 56 -12.93 -0.30 15.92
CA ASN A 56 -12.83 -0.42 17.36
C ASN A 56 -11.43 0.00 17.80
N ALA A 57 -11.31 0.98 18.67
CA ALA A 57 -9.99 1.49 19.10
C ALA A 57 -9.19 0.50 19.95
N GLY A 58 -9.88 -0.44 20.63
CA GLY A 58 -9.28 -1.25 21.70
C GLY A 58 -9.03 -0.41 22.96
N ILE A 59 -8.70 -1.09 24.05
CA ILE A 59 -8.44 -0.47 25.36
C ILE A 59 -7.14 -0.91 26.01
N GLY A 60 -6.47 -1.90 25.43
CA GLY A 60 -5.23 -2.47 25.98
C GLY A 60 -3.98 -1.69 25.56
N SER A 61 -2.83 -2.34 25.67
CA SER A 61 -1.53 -1.79 25.31
C SER A 61 -1.45 -1.47 23.80
N GLN A 62 -0.72 -0.42 23.50
CA GLN A 62 -0.42 -0.02 22.11
C GLN A 62 0.97 -0.56 21.73
N PRO A 63 1.09 -1.27 20.60
CA PRO A 63 2.37 -1.80 20.16
C PRO A 63 3.29 -0.72 19.61
N ASN A 64 4.58 -1.03 19.60
CA ASN A 64 5.60 -0.29 18.87
C ASN A 64 6.39 -1.27 17.98
N ILE A 65 7.35 -0.76 17.21
CA ILE A 65 8.11 -1.55 16.24
C ILE A 65 8.84 -2.77 16.85
N ASN A 66 9.18 -2.72 18.14
CA ASN A 66 9.89 -3.79 18.86
C ASN A 66 8.93 -4.80 19.50
N SER A 67 7.62 -4.60 19.40
CA SER A 67 6.62 -5.47 19.99
C SER A 67 6.47 -6.78 19.22
N ASN A 68 6.21 -7.86 19.96
CA ASN A 68 5.59 -9.07 19.41
C ASN A 68 4.08 -8.91 19.50
N VAL A 69 3.38 -9.12 18.41
CA VAL A 69 1.93 -8.95 18.33
C VAL A 69 1.25 -10.23 17.88
N THR A 70 0.03 -10.45 18.34
CA THR A 70 -0.87 -11.49 17.81
C THR A 70 -1.99 -10.79 17.06
N VAL A 71 -2.11 -11.07 15.77
CA VAL A 71 -3.07 -10.42 14.89
C VAL A 71 -3.92 -11.47 14.20
N LYS A 72 -5.24 -11.28 14.24
CA LYS A 72 -6.16 -11.93 13.33
C LYS A 72 -6.37 -11.00 12.14
N TYR A 73 -6.25 -11.55 10.94
CA TYR A 73 -6.37 -10.75 9.73
C TYR A 73 -6.93 -11.53 8.54
N LYS A 74 -7.41 -10.76 7.58
CA LYS A 74 -7.72 -11.20 6.23
C LYS A 74 -7.15 -10.18 5.24
N GLY A 75 -6.26 -10.65 4.35
CA GLY A 75 -5.62 -9.85 3.32
C GLY A 75 -6.26 -10.11 1.95
N TYR A 76 -6.57 -9.03 1.23
CA TYR A 76 -7.20 -9.10 -0.09
C TYR A 76 -6.78 -7.92 -0.97
N LEU A 77 -6.92 -8.10 -2.29
CA LEU A 77 -6.69 -7.06 -3.29
C LEU A 77 -7.93 -6.16 -3.43
N SER A 78 -7.78 -5.02 -4.10
CA SER A 78 -8.87 -4.06 -4.34
C SER A 78 -10.07 -4.66 -5.10
N ASN A 79 -9.88 -5.75 -5.84
CA ASN A 79 -10.94 -6.50 -6.51
C ASN A 79 -11.62 -7.54 -5.61
N GLY A 80 -11.25 -7.64 -4.33
CA GLY A 80 -11.80 -8.58 -3.35
C GLY A 80 -11.13 -9.96 -3.33
N SER A 81 -10.15 -10.24 -4.20
CA SER A 81 -9.43 -11.52 -4.21
C SER A 81 -8.60 -11.69 -2.95
N VAL A 82 -8.94 -12.67 -2.12
CA VAL A 82 -8.22 -12.98 -0.88
C VAL A 82 -6.92 -13.69 -1.22
N PHE A 83 -5.80 -13.17 -0.72
CA PHE A 83 -4.48 -13.76 -0.93
C PHE A 83 -3.91 -14.45 0.33
N ASP A 84 -4.36 -14.03 1.52
CA ASP A 84 -3.89 -14.62 2.79
C ASP A 84 -4.87 -14.31 3.93
N GLN A 85 -4.91 -15.19 4.92
CA GLN A 85 -5.68 -14.96 6.14
C GLN A 85 -5.14 -15.79 7.29
N SER A 86 -5.26 -15.27 8.51
CA SER A 86 -4.90 -15.99 9.73
C SER A 86 -5.97 -17.03 10.10
N THR A 87 -5.61 -17.91 11.01
CA THR A 87 -6.59 -18.73 11.75
C THR A 87 -7.47 -17.87 12.65
N ASN A 88 -8.53 -18.44 13.21
CA ASN A 88 -9.39 -17.73 14.16
C ASN A 88 -8.67 -17.24 15.41
N ASN A 89 -7.58 -17.90 15.80
CA ASN A 89 -6.76 -17.52 16.96
C ASN A 89 -5.72 -16.44 16.62
N GLY A 90 -5.62 -16.03 15.36
CA GLY A 90 -4.58 -15.13 14.88
C GLY A 90 -3.23 -15.84 14.74
N ILE A 91 -2.22 -15.06 14.34
CA ILE A 91 -0.82 -15.48 14.31
C ILE A 91 0.04 -14.46 15.08
N SER A 92 1.13 -14.94 15.66
CA SER A 92 2.06 -14.10 16.43
C SER A 92 3.36 -13.90 15.66
N PHE A 93 3.86 -12.68 15.64
CA PHE A 93 5.11 -12.31 14.97
C PHE A 93 5.72 -11.04 15.58
N SER A 94 7.02 -10.84 15.32
CA SER A 94 7.68 -9.57 15.61
C SER A 94 7.24 -8.52 14.58
N LEU A 95 6.82 -7.36 15.05
CA LEU A 95 6.37 -6.28 14.17
C LEU A 95 7.51 -5.75 13.27
N ALA A 96 8.75 -5.85 13.72
CA ALA A 96 9.91 -5.48 12.92
C ALA A 96 10.16 -6.40 11.70
N SER A 97 9.55 -7.59 11.63
CA SER A 97 9.81 -8.60 10.58
C SER A 97 8.77 -8.66 9.47
N VAL A 98 7.73 -7.82 9.51
CA VAL A 98 6.64 -7.81 8.52
C VAL A 98 6.76 -6.66 7.52
N ILE A 99 5.87 -6.57 6.55
CA ILE A 99 5.84 -5.48 5.55
C ILE A 99 5.74 -4.11 6.20
N LYS A 100 6.31 -3.08 5.56
CA LYS A 100 6.36 -1.70 6.10
C LYS A 100 4.97 -1.15 6.43
N GLY A 101 3.96 -1.46 5.65
CA GLY A 101 2.59 -1.06 5.91
C GLY A 101 2.05 -1.57 7.25
N TRP A 102 2.43 -2.79 7.65
CA TRP A 102 2.07 -3.32 8.98
C TRP A 102 2.92 -2.70 10.10
N GLN A 103 4.20 -2.45 9.86
CA GLN A 103 5.06 -1.77 10.82
C GLN A 103 4.54 -0.37 11.18
N GLN A 104 3.95 0.33 10.20
CA GLN A 104 3.35 1.65 10.41
C GLN A 104 1.90 1.56 10.89
N GLY A 105 1.13 0.61 10.39
CA GLY A 105 -0.32 0.53 10.58
C GLY A 105 -0.74 -0.14 11.88
N ILE A 106 -0.08 -1.24 12.28
CA ILE A 106 -0.45 -1.95 13.51
C ILE A 106 -0.30 -1.08 14.76
N PRO A 107 0.73 -0.20 14.89
CA PRO A 107 0.83 0.74 16.00
C PRO A 107 -0.30 1.76 16.12
N LEU A 108 -1.17 1.89 15.13
CA LEU A 108 -2.35 2.76 15.21
C LEU A 108 -3.50 2.13 16.04
N PHE A 109 -3.41 0.82 16.29
CA PHE A 109 -4.37 0.08 17.09
C PHE A 109 -3.86 -0.15 18.52
N LYS A 110 -4.79 -0.37 19.45
CA LYS A 110 -4.50 -0.93 20.78
C LYS A 110 -4.94 -2.38 20.84
N LYS A 111 -4.43 -3.14 21.80
CA LYS A 111 -4.92 -4.51 22.06
C LYS A 111 -6.45 -4.52 22.18
N GLY A 112 -7.09 -5.42 21.46
CA GLY A 112 -8.55 -5.50 21.29
C GLY A 112 -9.09 -4.60 20.16
N GLY A 113 -8.23 -3.82 19.50
CA GLY A 113 -8.60 -2.94 18.40
C GLY A 113 -8.86 -3.69 17.10
N LYS A 114 -9.74 -3.13 16.27
CA LYS A 114 -10.12 -3.65 14.95
C LYS A 114 -10.22 -2.52 13.93
N GLY A 115 -9.97 -2.87 12.69
CA GLY A 115 -10.12 -1.92 11.57
C GLY A 115 -9.55 -2.44 10.28
N ILE A 116 -9.25 -1.53 9.38
CA ILE A 116 -8.76 -1.82 8.03
C ILE A 116 -7.46 -1.05 7.80
N LEU A 117 -6.50 -1.68 7.17
CA LEU A 117 -5.32 -1.03 6.61
C LEU A 117 -5.40 -1.09 5.07
N LEU A 118 -5.19 0.05 4.40
CA LEU A 118 -5.07 0.14 2.95
C LEU A 118 -3.65 0.58 2.65
N ILE A 119 -2.87 -0.34 2.10
CA ILE A 119 -1.41 -0.26 2.01
C ILE A 119 -1.01 -0.09 0.55
N PRO A 120 -0.35 1.02 0.17
CA PRO A 120 0.18 1.19 -1.17
C PRO A 120 1.29 0.17 -1.45
N SER A 121 1.53 -0.14 -2.70
CA SER A 121 2.47 -1.19 -3.11
C SER A 121 3.87 -1.02 -2.53
N GLU A 122 4.39 0.20 -2.43
CA GLU A 122 5.71 0.51 -1.86
C GLU A 122 5.86 0.11 -0.37
N LEU A 123 4.77 0.12 0.38
CA LEU A 123 4.74 -0.32 1.78
C LEU A 123 4.37 -1.80 1.92
N GLY A 124 4.06 -2.46 0.81
CA GLY A 124 3.81 -3.89 0.68
C GLY A 124 5.00 -4.62 0.05
N TYR A 125 4.78 -5.18 -1.14
CA TYR A 125 5.77 -5.97 -1.89
C TYR A 125 6.37 -5.23 -3.10
N GLY A 126 5.94 -3.99 -3.37
CA GLY A 126 6.46 -3.14 -4.44
C GLY A 126 6.24 -3.75 -5.82
N ASN A 127 7.26 -3.68 -6.64
CA ASN A 127 7.29 -4.22 -8.01
C ASN A 127 7.66 -5.71 -8.09
N VAL A 128 7.48 -6.45 -7.00
CA VAL A 128 7.75 -7.89 -6.92
C VAL A 128 6.45 -8.63 -6.65
N SER A 129 6.13 -9.62 -7.47
CA SER A 129 5.00 -10.50 -7.21
C SER A 129 5.28 -11.44 -6.03
N GLN A 130 4.29 -11.70 -5.20
CA GLN A 130 4.41 -12.57 -4.03
C GLN A 130 3.23 -13.56 -3.98
N GLY A 131 3.46 -14.78 -4.41
CA GLY A 131 2.41 -15.80 -4.48
C GLY A 131 1.23 -15.35 -5.35
N ALA A 132 0.06 -15.21 -4.75
CA ALA A 132 -1.16 -14.73 -5.42
C ALA A 132 -1.24 -13.19 -5.55
N ILE A 133 -0.25 -12.46 -5.04
CA ILE A 133 -0.19 -10.99 -5.09
C ILE A 133 0.62 -10.57 -6.33
N PRO A 134 0.03 -9.89 -7.32
CA PRO A 134 0.76 -9.31 -8.45
C PRO A 134 1.74 -8.21 -8.01
N GLU A 135 2.71 -7.90 -8.85
CA GLU A 135 3.53 -6.69 -8.66
C GLU A 135 2.68 -5.42 -8.61
N ASN A 136 3.17 -4.41 -7.90
CA ASN A 136 2.52 -3.10 -7.78
C ASN A 136 1.08 -3.15 -7.25
N SER A 137 0.78 -4.11 -6.38
CA SER A 137 -0.55 -4.27 -5.80
C SER A 137 -0.75 -3.44 -4.54
N VAL A 138 -1.88 -2.73 -4.48
CA VAL A 138 -2.44 -2.22 -3.23
C VAL A 138 -2.96 -3.39 -2.41
N LEU A 139 -2.61 -3.44 -1.13
CA LEU A 139 -3.02 -4.49 -0.21
C LEU A 139 -4.02 -3.95 0.80
N ILE A 140 -5.11 -4.68 1.00
CA ILE A 140 -6.13 -4.32 1.98
C ILE A 140 -6.20 -5.42 3.03
N PHE A 141 -6.19 -5.03 4.30
CA PHE A 141 -6.24 -5.96 5.42
C PHE A 141 -7.33 -5.57 6.41
N ASP A 142 -8.25 -6.49 6.66
CA ASP A 142 -9.04 -6.47 7.88
C ASP A 142 -8.14 -6.92 9.03
N ILE A 143 -8.08 -6.14 10.11
CA ILE A 143 -7.18 -6.34 11.25
C ILE A 143 -7.97 -6.45 12.54
N GLU A 144 -7.59 -7.41 13.38
CA GLU A 144 -7.93 -7.48 14.80
C GLU A 144 -6.65 -7.73 15.62
N LEU A 145 -6.24 -6.74 16.42
CA LEU A 145 -5.06 -6.85 17.28
C LEU A 145 -5.43 -7.57 18.58
N ILE A 146 -5.11 -8.86 18.65
CA ILE A 146 -5.51 -9.73 19.77
C ILE A 146 -4.62 -9.53 20.99
N ASP A 147 -3.28 -9.46 20.79
CA ASP A 147 -2.33 -9.35 21.89
C ASP A 147 -1.10 -8.53 21.52
N VAL A 148 -0.47 -7.94 22.53
CA VAL A 148 0.76 -7.14 22.43
C VAL A 148 1.69 -7.57 23.56
N LYS A 149 2.94 -7.97 23.20
CA LYS A 149 4.00 -8.41 24.12
C LYS A 149 5.30 -7.66 23.88
#